data_e1c129c60fbb38b32aae1e5ba8b69867
#
_entry.id   e1c129c60fbb38b32aae1e5ba8b69867
#
_cell.length_a   1.000
_cell.length_b   1.000
_cell.length_c   1.000
_cell.angle_alpha   90.00
_cell.angle_beta   90.00
_cell.angle_gamma   90.00
#
_symmetry.space_group_name_H-M   'P 1'
#
loop_
_entity.id
_entity.type
_entity.pdbx_description
1 polymer ?
#
loop_
_entity_poly.entity_id
_entity_poly.type
_entity_poly.pdbx_seq_one_letter_code
_entity_poly.pdbx_strand_id
1 'polypeptide(L)'
;MFSKILVPVVGSQADDEAIKLACTLAKRVKDKEKENGKIWAVSVVAIKRALPLDAEIDSEIKKAEDLLNHVQSIAEEEEFEIETDVLQAREVGPAIVDEAVERGVHLILMGITYKKQFGQFSLGNVVPYVLKNSPCPVILYQQ
;
A
#
# COMPACT_ATOMS: atom_id res chain seq x y z
N MET A 1 14.69 2.56 -11.70
CA MET A 1 13.33 2.94 -12.09
C MET A 1 12.33 2.63 -10.98
N PHE A 2 12.13 1.38 -10.59
CA PHE A 2 11.23 1.05 -9.48
C PHE A 2 12.00 0.76 -8.20
N SER A 3 12.89 1.69 -7.82
CA SER A 3 13.73 1.52 -6.63
C SER A 3 13.04 1.96 -5.33
N LYS A 4 11.93 2.67 -5.43
CA LYS A 4 11.12 3.08 -4.27
C LYS A 4 9.66 2.73 -4.55
N ILE A 5 9.13 1.79 -3.80
CA ILE A 5 7.78 1.24 -4.04
C ILE A 5 6.91 1.47 -2.82
N LEU A 6 5.73 2.00 -3.03
CA LEU A 6 4.69 2.13 -1.99
C LEU A 6 3.63 1.05 -2.22
N VAL A 7 3.35 0.27 -1.19
CA VAL A 7 2.33 -0.78 -1.23
C VAL A 7 1.27 -0.50 -0.17
N PRO A 8 0.15 0.13 -0.56
CA PRO A 8 -0.98 0.25 0.35
C PRO A 8 -1.61 -1.11 0.58
N VAL A 9 -1.85 -1.47 1.84
CA VAL A 9 -2.46 -2.75 2.19
C VAL A 9 -3.80 -2.51 2.87
N VAL A 10 -4.79 -3.33 2.55
CA VAL A 10 -6.18 -3.13 2.97
C VAL A 10 -6.80 -4.36 3.65
N GLY A 11 -6.05 -5.44 3.79
CA GLY A 11 -6.53 -6.67 4.43
C GLY A 11 -7.10 -7.68 3.46
N SER A 12 -6.90 -7.52 2.16
CA SER A 12 -7.33 -8.51 1.17
C SER A 12 -6.24 -9.56 0.95
N GLN A 13 -6.63 -10.71 0.40
CA GLN A 13 -5.66 -11.75 0.04
C GLN A 13 -4.67 -11.27 -1.03
N ALA A 14 -5.07 -10.31 -1.84
CA ALA A 14 -4.23 -9.74 -2.87
C ALA A 14 -3.03 -8.98 -2.30
N ASP A 15 -3.09 -8.51 -1.05
CA ASP A 15 -1.97 -7.83 -0.39
C ASP A 15 -0.72 -8.70 -0.35
N ASP A 16 -0.87 -9.98 -0.01
CA ASP A 16 0.26 -10.90 0.12
C ASP A 16 0.99 -11.05 -1.21
N GLU A 17 0.25 -11.22 -2.29
CA GLU A 17 0.84 -11.35 -3.63
C GLU A 17 1.43 -10.03 -4.11
N ALA A 18 0.79 -8.90 -3.76
CA ALA A 18 1.32 -7.58 -4.09
C ALA A 18 2.68 -7.35 -3.40
N ILE A 19 2.82 -7.72 -2.14
CA ILE A 19 4.08 -7.62 -1.41
C ILE A 19 5.15 -8.52 -2.04
N LYS A 20 4.81 -9.75 -2.41
CA LYS A 20 5.76 -10.65 -3.07
C LYS A 20 6.24 -10.07 -4.40
N LEU A 21 5.33 -9.51 -5.20
CA LEU A 21 5.69 -8.86 -6.45
C LEU A 21 6.59 -7.65 -6.22
N ALA A 22 6.27 -6.83 -5.23
CA ALA A 22 7.09 -5.67 -4.89
C ALA A 22 8.51 -6.10 -4.49
N CYS A 23 8.64 -7.15 -3.69
CA CYS A 23 9.95 -7.69 -3.31
C CYS A 23 10.74 -8.16 -4.54
N THR A 24 10.07 -8.85 -5.46
CA THR A 24 10.70 -9.30 -6.71
C THR A 24 11.22 -8.12 -7.53
N LEU A 25 10.40 -7.07 -7.68
CA LEU A 25 10.79 -5.89 -8.43
C LEU A 25 11.93 -5.14 -7.75
N ALA A 26 11.86 -4.96 -6.43
CA ALA A 26 12.87 -4.23 -5.67
C ALA A 26 14.23 -4.93 -5.69
N LYS A 27 14.25 -6.27 -5.66
CA LYS A 27 15.49 -7.04 -5.73
C LYS A 27 16.17 -6.92 -7.09
N ARG A 28 15.40 -6.71 -8.16
CA ARG A 28 15.94 -6.58 -9.51
C ARG A 28 16.54 -5.22 -9.79
N VAL A 29 16.19 -4.22 -8.98
CA VAL A 29 16.73 -2.88 -9.13
C VAL A 29 18.03 -2.82 -8.34
N LYS A 30 19.15 -2.87 -9.06
CA LYS A 30 20.45 -2.58 -8.47
C LYS A 30 20.83 -1.18 -8.90
N ASP A 31 20.93 -0.28 -7.95
CA ASP A 31 21.49 1.01 -8.26
C ASP A 31 23.02 0.90 -8.38
N LYS A 32 23.68 2.05 -8.68
CA LYS A 32 25.12 2.08 -8.87
C LYS A 32 25.91 1.68 -7.61
N GLU A 33 25.25 1.66 -6.46
CA GLU A 33 25.84 1.35 -5.16
C GLU A 33 25.54 -0.09 -4.72
N LYS A 34 24.91 -0.88 -5.54
CA LYS A 34 24.50 -2.27 -5.29
C LYS A 34 23.47 -2.43 -4.18
N GLU A 35 22.71 -1.39 -3.87
CA GLU A 35 21.63 -1.47 -2.91
C GLU A 35 20.34 -1.97 -3.58
N ASN A 36 19.59 -2.77 -2.86
CA ASN A 36 18.25 -3.15 -3.27
C ASN A 36 17.33 -1.93 -3.17
N GLY A 37 16.20 -1.97 -3.87
CA GLY A 37 15.17 -0.97 -3.75
C GLY A 37 14.57 -0.93 -2.34
N LYS A 38 13.73 0.06 -2.08
CA LYS A 38 13.00 0.22 -0.83
C LYS A 38 11.51 0.02 -1.04
N ILE A 39 10.88 -0.63 -0.06
CA ILE A 39 9.43 -0.83 -0.05
C ILE A 39 8.86 -0.27 1.24
N TRP A 40 7.80 0.52 1.12
CA TRP A 40 6.99 0.96 2.24
C TRP A 40 5.60 0.33 2.11
N ALA A 41 5.19 -0.44 3.11
CA ALA A 41 3.82 -0.92 3.23
C ALA A 41 3.07 0.00 4.18
N VAL A 42 1.94 0.52 3.75
CA VAL A 42 1.15 1.44 4.57
C VAL A 42 -0.28 0.95 4.68
N SER A 43 -0.86 1.15 5.87
CA SER A 43 -2.28 0.91 6.11
C SER A 43 -2.91 2.21 6.57
N VAL A 44 -3.98 2.63 5.93
CA VAL A 44 -4.65 3.89 6.23
C VAL A 44 -5.87 3.62 7.11
N VAL A 45 -5.88 4.24 8.28
CA VAL A 45 -7.05 4.26 9.16
C VAL A 45 -7.86 5.51 8.85
N ALA A 46 -9.07 5.32 8.33
CA ALA A 46 -9.95 6.43 8.00
C ALA A 46 -10.63 6.95 9.27
N ILE A 47 -10.43 8.23 9.57
CA ILE A 47 -10.99 8.88 10.76
C ILE A 47 -12.26 9.62 10.38
N LYS A 48 -13.36 9.32 11.09
CA LYS A 48 -14.64 9.98 10.86
C LYS A 48 -14.52 11.48 11.13
N ARG A 49 -15.24 12.28 10.34
CA ARG A 49 -15.20 13.74 10.46
C ARG A 49 -15.65 14.26 11.85
N ALA A 50 -16.46 13.49 12.57
CA ALA A 50 -16.90 13.82 13.91
C ALA A 50 -15.78 13.73 14.95
N LEU A 51 -14.63 13.11 14.60
CA LEU A 51 -13.51 12.91 15.52
C LEU A 51 -12.32 13.78 15.10
N PRO A 52 -11.44 14.16 16.06
CA PRO A 52 -10.18 14.79 15.70
C PRO A 52 -9.34 13.88 14.81
N LEU A 53 -8.54 14.44 13.92
CA LEU A 53 -7.70 13.66 12.99
C LEU A 53 -6.68 12.79 13.72
N ASP A 54 -6.25 13.22 14.90
CA ASP A 54 -5.30 12.47 15.73
C ASP A 54 -5.99 11.55 16.75
N ALA A 55 -7.33 11.35 16.63
CA ALA A 55 -8.05 10.43 17.51
C ALA A 55 -7.49 9.03 17.38
N GLU A 56 -7.12 8.42 18.50
CA GLU A 56 -6.66 7.05 18.52
C GLU A 56 -7.83 6.10 18.66
N ILE A 57 -8.14 5.35 17.62
CA ILE A 57 -9.15 4.31 17.64
C ILE A 57 -8.40 2.99 17.79
N ASP A 58 -8.21 2.54 19.03
CA ASP A 58 -7.34 1.41 19.38
C ASP A 58 -7.61 0.18 18.53
N SER A 59 -8.88 -0.17 18.30
CA SER A 59 -9.25 -1.36 17.53
C SER A 59 -8.82 -1.25 16.05
N GLU A 60 -8.96 -0.07 15.46
CA GLU A 60 -8.60 0.15 14.06
C GLU A 60 -7.08 0.23 13.89
N ILE A 61 -6.40 0.87 14.83
CA ILE A 61 -4.93 0.94 14.83
C ILE A 61 -4.34 -0.46 15.01
N LYS A 62 -4.89 -1.24 15.94
CA LYS A 62 -4.43 -2.62 16.15
C LYS A 62 -4.62 -3.48 14.90
N LYS A 63 -5.74 -3.36 14.23
CA LYS A 63 -5.99 -4.04 12.95
C LYS A 63 -4.94 -3.68 11.91
N ALA A 64 -4.65 -2.39 11.79
CA ALA A 64 -3.64 -1.90 10.83
C ALA A 64 -2.26 -2.44 11.18
N GLU A 65 -1.89 -2.42 12.46
CA GLU A 65 -0.60 -2.95 12.91
C GLU A 65 -0.48 -4.46 12.66
N ASP A 66 -1.54 -5.22 12.96
CA ASP A 66 -1.55 -6.66 12.72
C ASP A 66 -1.40 -6.97 11.23
N LEU A 67 -2.07 -6.20 10.39
CA LEU A 67 -1.98 -6.34 8.93
C LEU A 67 -0.56 -6.05 8.44
N LEU A 68 0.04 -4.96 8.93
CA LEU A 68 1.40 -4.60 8.56
C LEU A 68 2.42 -5.62 9.06
N ASN A 69 2.24 -6.16 10.25
CA ASN A 69 3.08 -7.23 10.77
C ASN A 69 2.99 -8.48 9.88
N HIS A 70 1.79 -8.80 9.41
CA HIS A 70 1.59 -9.93 8.51
C HIS A 70 2.34 -9.75 7.19
N VAL A 71 2.18 -8.60 6.54
CA VAL A 71 2.87 -8.37 5.25
C VAL A 71 4.38 -8.24 5.43
N GLN A 72 4.84 -7.75 6.58
CA GLN A 72 6.26 -7.73 6.90
C GLN A 72 6.82 -9.15 6.98
N SER A 73 6.07 -10.08 7.59
CA SER A 73 6.49 -11.49 7.65
C SER A 73 6.52 -12.13 6.25
N ILE A 74 5.60 -11.77 5.37
CA ILE A 74 5.61 -12.23 3.98
C ILE A 74 6.88 -11.74 3.27
N ALA A 75 7.24 -10.47 3.47
CA ALA A 75 8.46 -9.91 2.89
C ALA A 75 9.72 -10.60 3.43
N GLU A 76 9.75 -10.91 4.73
CA GLU A 76 10.87 -11.65 5.33
C GLU A 76 11.04 -13.04 4.73
N GLU A 77 9.93 -13.73 4.42
CA GLU A 77 9.98 -15.00 3.72
C GLU A 77 10.60 -14.86 2.32
N GLU A 78 10.41 -13.70 1.70
CA GLU A 78 11.03 -13.36 0.41
C GLU A 78 12.45 -12.80 0.57
N GLU A 79 12.99 -12.85 1.78
CA GLU A 79 14.33 -12.34 2.10
C GLU A 79 14.48 -10.85 1.79
N PHE A 80 13.46 -10.07 2.09
CA PHE A 80 13.45 -8.63 1.87
C PHE A 80 12.93 -7.90 3.11
N GLU A 81 13.62 -6.84 3.52
CA GLU A 81 13.21 -6.01 4.64
C GLU A 81 12.42 -4.81 4.13
N ILE A 82 11.20 -4.65 4.64
CA ILE A 82 10.33 -3.53 4.28
C ILE A 82 10.11 -2.61 5.47
N GLU A 83 9.73 -1.37 5.20
CA GLU A 83 9.29 -0.43 6.21
C GLU A 83 7.76 -0.40 6.23
N THR A 84 7.17 -0.24 7.40
CA THR A 84 5.71 -0.22 7.57
C THR A 84 5.29 1.03 8.32
N ASP A 85 4.09 1.54 8.01
CA ASP A 85 3.56 2.72 8.69
C ASP A 85 2.03 2.68 8.69
N VAL A 86 1.44 3.13 9.80
CA VAL A 86 -0.01 3.32 9.93
C VAL A 86 -0.30 4.81 9.71
N LEU A 87 -1.16 5.11 8.76
CA LEU A 87 -1.56 6.48 8.44
C LEU A 87 -2.98 6.73 8.93
N GLN A 88 -3.21 7.91 9.49
CA GLN A 88 -4.55 8.35 9.84
C GLN A 88 -4.96 9.49 8.92
N ALA A 89 -6.14 9.38 8.30
CA ALA A 89 -6.61 10.36 7.34
C ALA A 89 -8.13 10.35 7.26
N ARG A 90 -8.70 11.38 6.65
CA ARG A 90 -10.14 11.43 6.40
C ARG A 90 -10.55 10.50 5.28
N GLU A 91 -9.72 10.40 4.24
CA GLU A 91 -9.98 9.59 3.06
C GLU A 91 -8.74 8.79 2.68
N VAL A 92 -8.94 7.55 2.27
CA VAL A 92 -7.86 6.61 1.98
C VAL A 92 -7.10 6.99 0.70
N GLY A 93 -7.80 7.28 -0.39
CA GLY A 93 -7.17 7.59 -1.68
C GLY A 93 -6.21 8.77 -1.60
N PRO A 94 -6.65 9.94 -1.12
CA PRO A 94 -5.76 11.08 -0.95
C PRO A 94 -4.57 10.80 -0.04
N ALA A 95 -4.75 10.02 1.04
CA ALA A 95 -3.66 9.67 1.94
C ALA A 95 -2.57 8.88 1.22
N ILE A 96 -2.96 7.93 0.36
CA ILE A 96 -2.00 7.13 -0.41
C ILE A 96 -1.21 8.02 -1.38
N VAL A 97 -1.91 8.89 -2.10
CA VAL A 97 -1.26 9.80 -3.06
C VAL A 97 -0.32 10.77 -2.37
N ASP A 98 -0.75 11.36 -1.25
CA ASP A 98 0.09 12.28 -0.48
C ASP A 98 1.35 11.58 0.05
N GLU A 99 1.22 10.35 0.51
CA GLU A 99 2.35 9.57 0.98
C GLU A 99 3.34 9.26 -0.15
N ALA A 100 2.80 8.94 -1.34
CA ALA A 100 3.64 8.71 -2.51
C ALA A 100 4.44 9.95 -2.89
N VAL A 101 3.83 11.13 -2.81
CA VAL A 101 4.50 12.40 -3.08
C VAL A 101 5.59 12.67 -2.03
N GLU A 102 5.25 12.54 -0.75
CA GLU A 102 6.20 12.83 0.34
C GLU A 102 7.42 11.92 0.30
N ARG A 103 7.22 10.64 0.04
CA ARG A 103 8.33 9.68 -0.01
C ARG A 103 9.05 9.66 -1.34
N GLY A 104 8.53 10.35 -2.34
CA GLY A 104 9.14 10.37 -3.67
C GLY A 104 9.23 9.00 -4.30
N VAL A 105 8.19 8.18 -4.16
CA VAL A 105 8.20 6.81 -4.67
C VAL A 105 8.13 6.79 -6.20
N HIS A 106 8.64 5.73 -6.80
CA HIS A 106 8.69 5.54 -8.24
C HIS A 106 7.55 4.66 -8.75
N LEU A 107 6.85 3.98 -7.84
CA LEU A 107 5.79 3.05 -8.16
C LEU A 107 4.83 2.91 -6.97
N ILE A 108 3.53 2.90 -7.26
CA ILE A 108 2.51 2.45 -6.32
C ILE A 108 2.05 1.08 -6.80
N LEU A 109 2.10 0.06 -5.94
CA LEU A 109 1.66 -1.28 -6.27
C LEU A 109 0.56 -1.69 -5.31
N MET A 110 -0.63 -1.96 -5.84
CA MET A 110 -1.82 -2.27 -5.05
C MET A 110 -2.37 -3.64 -5.43
N GLY A 111 -2.62 -4.47 -4.41
CA GLY A 111 -3.41 -5.67 -4.60
C GLY A 111 -4.90 -5.32 -4.60
N ILE A 112 -5.63 -5.84 -5.56
CA ILE A 112 -7.06 -5.58 -5.67
C ILE A 112 -7.84 -6.87 -5.81
N THR A 113 -9.09 -6.84 -5.33
CA THR A 113 -10.05 -7.91 -5.54
C THR A 113 -11.28 -7.28 -6.18
N TYR A 114 -11.68 -7.77 -7.36
CA TYR A 114 -12.91 -7.29 -7.95
C TYR A 114 -14.10 -7.82 -7.15
N LYS A 115 -15.00 -6.91 -6.82
CA LYS A 115 -16.30 -7.28 -6.29
C LYS A 115 -17.31 -7.26 -7.43
N LYS A 116 -17.87 -8.42 -7.73
CA LYS A 116 -18.95 -8.51 -8.70
C LYS A 116 -20.27 -8.36 -7.95
N GLN A 117 -20.96 -7.27 -8.22
CA GLN A 117 -22.27 -7.01 -7.64
C GLN A 117 -23.26 -6.68 -8.77
N PHE A 118 -24.38 -7.38 -8.83
CA PHE A 118 -25.40 -7.19 -9.86
C PHE A 118 -24.86 -7.28 -11.30
N GLY A 119 -23.88 -8.16 -11.53
CA GLY A 119 -23.28 -8.33 -12.86
C GLY A 119 -22.24 -7.28 -13.23
N GLN A 120 -21.94 -6.32 -12.35
CA GLN A 120 -20.96 -5.29 -12.59
C GLN A 120 -19.74 -5.47 -11.70
N PHE A 121 -18.56 -5.09 -12.21
CA PHE A 121 -17.33 -5.06 -11.44
C PHE A 121 -17.11 -3.67 -10.88
N SER A 122 -16.68 -3.61 -9.62
CA SER A 122 -16.37 -2.35 -8.98
C SER A 122 -14.97 -2.41 -8.35
N LEU A 123 -14.19 -1.36 -8.56
CA LEU A 123 -12.89 -1.16 -7.90
C LEU A 123 -13.04 -0.30 -6.64
N GLY A 124 -14.26 0.10 -6.30
CA GLY A 124 -14.50 1.06 -5.24
C GLY A 124 -14.06 2.46 -5.66
N ASN A 125 -13.79 3.33 -4.69
CA ASN A 125 -13.41 4.72 -4.95
C ASN A 125 -11.91 5.00 -4.72
N VAL A 126 -11.20 4.12 -4.02
CA VAL A 126 -9.77 4.32 -3.72
C VAL A 126 -8.92 4.14 -4.98
N VAL A 127 -9.10 3.02 -5.69
CA VAL A 127 -8.29 2.70 -6.87
C VAL A 127 -8.45 3.75 -7.98
N PRO A 128 -9.69 4.14 -8.38
CA PRO A 128 -9.85 5.19 -9.39
C PRO A 128 -9.20 6.51 -8.97
N TYR A 129 -9.26 6.89 -7.70
CA TYR A 129 -8.62 8.11 -7.21
C TYR A 129 -7.10 8.03 -7.38
N VAL A 130 -6.50 6.92 -6.95
CA VAL A 130 -5.05 6.72 -7.05
C VAL A 130 -4.61 6.73 -8.51
N LEU A 131 -5.34 6.04 -9.39
CA LEU A 131 -5.01 6.02 -10.82
C LEU A 131 -5.05 7.41 -11.44
N LYS A 132 -6.00 8.24 -11.03
CA LYS A 132 -6.16 9.59 -11.56
C LYS A 132 -5.11 10.56 -11.04
N ASN A 133 -4.68 10.42 -9.77
CA ASN A 133 -3.91 11.44 -9.08
C ASN A 133 -2.48 11.01 -8.72
N SER A 134 -2.08 9.79 -9.03
CA SER A 134 -0.75 9.28 -8.69
C SER A 134 0.36 10.10 -9.33
N PRO A 135 1.43 10.44 -8.58
CA PRO A 135 2.60 11.12 -9.14
C PRO A 135 3.53 10.18 -9.93
N CYS A 136 3.25 8.89 -9.94
CA CYS A 136 4.12 7.86 -10.53
C CYS A 136 3.27 6.74 -11.13
N PRO A 137 3.87 5.81 -11.88
CA PRO A 137 3.18 4.62 -12.37
C PRO A 137 2.50 3.83 -11.26
N VAL A 138 1.39 3.18 -11.60
CA VAL A 138 0.62 2.36 -10.68
C VAL A 138 0.46 0.96 -11.28
N ILE A 139 0.79 -0.06 -10.50
CA ILE A 139 0.51 -1.46 -10.87
C ILE A 139 -0.62 -1.96 -9.99
N LEU A 140 -1.62 -2.56 -10.61
CA LEU A 140 -2.71 -3.23 -9.91
C LEU A 140 -2.54 -4.74 -10.07
N TYR A 141 -2.41 -5.43 -8.93
CA TYR A 141 -2.38 -6.89 -8.92
C TYR A 141 -3.77 -7.39 -8.56
N GLN A 142 -4.42 -8.04 -9.52
CA GLN A 142 -5.76 -8.58 -9.32
C GLN A 142 -5.70 -10.05 -8.94
N GLN A 143 -6.47 -10.40 -7.93
CA GLN A 143 -6.63 -11.78 -7.52
C GLN A 143 -8.10 -12.17 -7.44
#